data_3cce7e8d2ecd8d85ce075968b7df0e0a
#
_entry.id   3cce7e8d2ecd8d85ce075968b7df0e0a
#
_cell.length_a   1.000
_cell.length_b   1.000
_cell.length_c   1.000
_cell.angle_alpha   90.00
_cell.angle_beta   90.00
_cell.angle_gamma   90.00
#
_symmetry.space_group_name_H-M   'P 1'
#
loop_
_entity.id
_entity.type
_entity.pdbx_description
1 polymer ?
#
loop_
_entity_poly.entity_id
_entity_poly.type
_entity_poly.pdbx_seq_one_letter_code
_entity_poly.pdbx_strand_id
1 'polypeptide(L)'
;MEEDDFLADLRTQRAVVMSLMIVGEAASRVVADYPDFAEANPGIPWRSMRGMRNRIAHGYFDIDLHVVWQTVQVELPRLIGGLAGL
;
A
#
# COMPACT_ATOMS: atom_id res chain seq x y z
N MET A 1 14.69 -7.13 -8.60
CA MET A 1 15.30 -5.97 -7.93
C MET A 1 15.51 -6.28 -6.46
N GLU A 2 16.69 -6.04 -5.96
CA GLU A 2 16.99 -6.17 -4.54
C GLU A 2 16.72 -4.85 -3.83
N GLU A 3 16.66 -4.90 -2.49
CA GLU A 3 16.38 -3.70 -1.70
C GLU A 3 17.40 -2.57 -1.95
N ASP A 4 18.69 -2.92 -2.03
CA ASP A 4 19.73 -1.92 -2.28
C ASP A 4 19.54 -1.22 -3.63
N ASP A 5 19.09 -1.95 -4.64
CA ASP A 5 18.78 -1.37 -5.96
C ASP A 5 17.63 -0.38 -5.85
N PHE A 6 16.60 -0.74 -5.10
CA PHE A 6 15.45 0.11 -4.86
C PHE A 6 15.85 1.39 -4.11
N LEU A 7 16.69 1.26 -3.09
CA LEU A 7 17.13 2.40 -2.29
C LEU A 7 18.02 3.36 -3.07
N ALA A 8 18.61 2.91 -4.19
CA ALA A 8 19.46 3.72 -5.06
C ALA A 8 18.72 4.25 -6.29
N ASP A 9 17.45 3.89 -6.49
CA ASP A 9 16.70 4.22 -7.72
C ASP A 9 15.54 5.15 -7.41
N LEU A 10 15.77 6.45 -7.52
CA LEU A 10 14.78 7.48 -7.22
C LEU A 10 13.53 7.37 -8.10
N ARG A 11 13.69 7.04 -9.37
CA ARG A 11 12.55 6.90 -10.30
C ARG A 11 11.63 5.77 -9.85
N THR A 12 12.19 4.62 -9.52
CA THR A 12 11.42 3.47 -9.04
C THR A 12 10.76 3.79 -7.69
N GLN A 13 11.47 4.46 -6.78
CA GLN A 13 10.88 4.89 -5.50
C GLN A 13 9.63 5.74 -5.71
N ARG A 14 9.70 6.73 -6.59
CA ARG A 14 8.58 7.62 -6.88
C ARG A 14 7.41 6.89 -7.51
N ALA A 15 7.68 5.99 -8.45
CA ALA A 15 6.65 5.18 -9.10
C ALA A 15 5.93 4.28 -8.10
N VAL A 16 6.69 3.61 -7.23
CA VAL A 16 6.13 2.71 -6.21
C VAL A 16 5.32 3.51 -5.19
N VAL A 17 5.86 4.62 -4.69
CA VAL A 17 5.17 5.44 -3.70
C VAL A 17 3.85 5.98 -4.26
N MET A 18 3.84 6.48 -5.49
CA MET A 18 2.60 6.94 -6.11
C MET A 18 1.59 5.81 -6.27
N SER A 19 2.04 4.62 -6.68
CA SER A 19 1.17 3.46 -6.81
C SER A 19 0.55 3.05 -5.47
N LEU A 20 1.34 3.07 -4.40
CA LEU A 20 0.83 2.79 -3.05
C LEU A 20 -0.18 3.85 -2.60
N MET A 21 0.03 5.10 -2.97
CA MET A 21 -0.92 6.18 -2.70
C MET A 21 -2.27 5.89 -3.36
N ILE A 22 -2.25 5.48 -4.63
CA ILE A 22 -3.46 5.16 -5.39
C ILE A 22 -4.18 3.97 -4.76
N VAL A 23 -3.45 2.92 -4.41
CA VAL A 23 -4.01 1.73 -3.74
C VAL A 23 -4.67 2.13 -2.41
N GLY A 24 -4.00 2.95 -1.62
CA GLY A 24 -4.53 3.40 -0.33
C GLY A 24 -5.76 4.28 -0.48
N GLU A 25 -5.81 5.16 -1.48
CA GLU A 25 -7.00 5.95 -1.78
C GLU A 25 -8.18 5.06 -2.16
N ALA A 26 -7.94 4.07 -3.03
CA ALA A 26 -8.99 3.12 -3.42
C ALA A 26 -9.50 2.35 -2.22
N ALA A 27 -8.61 1.86 -1.36
CA ALA A 27 -8.99 1.14 -0.14
C ALA A 27 -9.82 2.02 0.80
N SER A 28 -9.43 3.28 0.97
CA SER A 28 -10.16 4.22 1.82
C SER A 28 -11.58 4.46 1.31
N ARG A 29 -11.77 4.56 0.00
CA ARG A 29 -13.10 4.73 -0.61
C ARG A 29 -13.96 3.50 -0.42
N VAL A 30 -13.39 2.31 -0.59
CA VAL A 30 -14.14 1.07 -0.40
C VAL A 30 -14.62 0.96 1.05
N VAL A 31 -13.74 1.23 2.02
CA VAL A 31 -14.11 1.18 3.44
C VAL A 31 -15.19 2.21 3.79
N ALA A 32 -15.11 3.41 3.21
CA ALA A 32 -16.06 4.48 3.47
C ALA A 32 -17.43 4.23 2.81
N ASP A 33 -17.43 3.79 1.55
CA ASP A 33 -18.65 3.66 0.75
C ASP A 33 -19.28 2.27 0.86
N TYR A 34 -18.49 1.24 1.14
CA TYR A 34 -18.92 -0.15 1.21
C TYR A 34 -18.35 -0.85 2.45
N PRO A 35 -18.68 -0.35 3.66
CA PRO A 35 -18.11 -0.90 4.90
C PRO A 35 -18.44 -2.37 5.10
N ASP A 36 -19.63 -2.81 4.70
CA ASP A 36 -20.03 -4.21 4.83
C ASP A 36 -19.17 -5.13 3.97
N PHE A 37 -18.81 -4.67 2.77
CA PHE A 37 -17.89 -5.42 1.90
C PHE A 37 -16.52 -5.54 2.53
N ALA A 38 -16.00 -4.45 3.09
CA ALA A 38 -14.71 -4.47 3.75
C ALA A 38 -14.68 -5.40 4.96
N GLU A 39 -15.73 -5.38 5.78
CA GLU A 39 -15.88 -6.29 6.93
C GLU A 39 -16.00 -7.75 6.50
N ALA A 40 -16.67 -8.02 5.38
CA ALA A 40 -16.85 -9.36 4.85
C ALA A 40 -15.55 -9.93 4.25
N ASN A 41 -14.54 -9.11 4.00
CA ASN A 41 -13.28 -9.52 3.37
C ASN A 41 -12.08 -9.15 4.22
N PRO A 42 -11.94 -9.67 5.46
CA PRO A 42 -10.86 -9.32 6.37
C PRO A 42 -9.49 -9.82 5.92
N GLY A 43 -9.43 -10.70 4.92
CA GLY A 43 -8.16 -11.14 4.33
C GLY A 43 -7.47 -10.08 3.49
N ILE A 44 -8.19 -9.03 3.10
CA ILE A 44 -7.61 -7.88 2.40
C ILE A 44 -7.07 -6.90 3.44
N PRO A 45 -5.80 -6.44 3.32
CA PRO A 45 -5.18 -5.60 4.35
C PRO A 45 -5.61 -4.13 4.25
N TRP A 46 -6.90 -3.87 4.47
CA TRP A 46 -7.49 -2.52 4.37
C TRP A 46 -6.73 -1.49 5.20
N ARG A 47 -6.44 -1.85 6.46
CA ARG A 47 -5.81 -0.94 7.41
C ARG A 47 -4.38 -0.58 7.00
N SER A 48 -3.62 -1.56 6.53
CA SER A 48 -2.24 -1.34 6.08
C SER A 48 -2.20 -0.42 4.86
N MET A 49 -3.11 -0.63 3.91
CA MET A 49 -3.18 0.19 2.70
C MET A 49 -3.53 1.64 3.03
N ARG A 50 -4.54 1.84 3.89
CA ARG A 50 -4.96 3.18 4.32
C ARG A 50 -3.86 3.86 5.14
N GLY A 51 -3.19 3.10 6.00
CA GLY A 51 -2.08 3.62 6.81
C GLY A 51 -0.91 4.10 5.96
N MET A 52 -0.55 3.35 4.93
CA MET A 52 0.52 3.75 4.01
C MET A 52 0.13 5.02 3.25
N ARG A 53 -1.10 5.10 2.75
CA ARG A 53 -1.61 6.29 2.08
C ARG A 53 -1.52 7.52 2.99
N ASN A 54 -1.90 7.38 4.25
CA ASN A 54 -1.87 8.49 5.20
C ASN A 54 -0.44 8.95 5.48
N ARG A 55 0.50 8.02 5.62
CA ARG A 55 1.92 8.36 5.79
C ARG A 55 2.46 9.12 4.60
N ILE A 56 2.13 8.69 3.39
CA ILE A 56 2.58 9.37 2.16
C ILE A 56 1.97 10.77 2.08
N ALA A 57 0.67 10.89 2.32
CA ALA A 57 -0.04 12.16 2.20
C ALA A 57 0.43 13.20 3.21
N HIS A 58 0.82 12.77 4.42
CA HIS A 58 1.14 13.70 5.51
C HIS A 58 2.64 13.85 5.76
N GLY A 59 3.50 13.05 5.13
CA GLY A 59 4.92 13.09 5.41
C GLY A 59 5.78 12.55 4.28
N TYR A 60 5.51 12.96 3.03
CA TYR A 60 6.25 12.43 1.88
C TYR A 60 7.77 12.52 2.06
N PHE A 61 8.28 13.65 2.54
CA PHE A 61 9.71 13.86 2.71
C PHE A 61 10.31 13.06 3.87
N ASP A 62 9.46 12.56 4.77
CA ASP A 62 9.88 11.78 5.93
C ASP A 62 9.57 10.28 5.75
N ILE A 63 9.23 9.85 4.54
CA ILE A 63 8.92 8.45 4.27
C ILE A 63 10.16 7.58 4.46
N ASP A 64 9.99 6.52 5.25
CA ASP A 64 11.00 5.50 5.39
C ASP A 64 10.92 4.52 4.22
N LEU A 65 11.92 4.58 3.34
CA LEU A 65 11.95 3.72 2.14
C LEU A 65 12.08 2.23 2.47
N HIS A 66 12.62 1.87 3.63
CA HIS A 66 12.61 0.48 4.09
C HIS A 66 11.18 0.01 4.35
N VAL A 67 10.34 0.86 4.93
CA VAL A 67 8.92 0.55 5.16
C VAL A 67 8.19 0.41 3.83
N VAL A 68 8.49 1.26 2.85
CA VAL A 68 7.92 1.15 1.50
C VAL A 68 8.32 -0.18 0.86
N TRP A 69 9.59 -0.54 0.94
CA TRP A 69 10.08 -1.82 0.43
C TRP A 69 9.38 -3.00 1.08
N GLN A 70 9.26 -2.99 2.41
CA GLN A 70 8.55 -4.04 3.15
C GLN A 70 7.09 -4.14 2.74
N THR A 71 6.44 -3.01 2.52
CA THR A 71 5.04 -2.97 2.08
C THR A 71 4.86 -3.69 0.75
N VAL A 72 5.75 -3.43 -0.21
CA VAL A 72 5.71 -4.09 -1.53
C VAL A 72 5.97 -5.59 -1.41
N GLN A 73 6.91 -5.99 -0.54
CA GLN A 73 7.29 -7.40 -0.42
C GLN A 73 6.30 -8.24 0.38
N VAL A 74 5.61 -7.64 1.35
CA VAL A 74 4.75 -8.37 2.29
C VAL A 74 3.27 -8.04 2.09
N GLU A 75 2.91 -6.77 2.18
CA GLU A 75 1.50 -6.36 2.16
C GLU A 75 0.87 -6.46 0.78
N LEU A 76 1.60 -6.12 -0.26
CA LEU A 76 1.08 -6.18 -1.62
C LEU A 76 0.74 -7.60 -2.05
N PRO A 77 1.58 -8.62 -1.79
CA PRO A 77 1.18 -10.01 -2.04
C PRO A 77 -0.06 -10.46 -1.26
N ARG A 78 -0.23 -9.98 -0.02
CA ARG A 78 -1.44 -10.25 0.77
C ARG A 78 -2.68 -9.66 0.11
N LEU A 79 -2.57 -8.44 -0.40
CA LEU A 79 -3.66 -7.80 -1.14
C LEU A 79 -4.03 -8.62 -2.37
N ILE A 80 -3.04 -9.01 -3.16
CA ILE A 80 -3.26 -9.80 -4.38
C ILE A 80 -3.93 -11.13 -4.03
N GLY A 81 -3.46 -11.81 -2.98
CA GLY A 81 -4.05 -13.05 -2.52
C GLY A 81 -5.48 -12.88 -2.04
N GLY A 82 -5.78 -11.81 -1.32
CA GLY A 82 -7.12 -11.48 -0.87
C GLY A 82 -8.08 -11.19 -2.02
N LEU A 83 -7.61 -10.45 -3.03
CA LEU A 83 -8.42 -10.16 -4.21
C LEU A 83 -8.69 -11.41 -5.05
N ALA A 84 -7.74 -12.32 -5.15
CA ALA A 84 -7.90 -13.57 -5.89
C ALA A 84 -8.94 -14.49 -5.25
N GLY A 85 -9.21 -14.33 -3.96
CA GLY A 85 -10.20 -15.12 -3.23
C GLY A 85 -11.64 -14.59 -3.28
N LEU A 86 -11.84 -13.47 -3.95
CA LEU A 86 -13.18 -12.85 -4.06
C LEU A 86 -14.08 -13.59 -5.04
#